data_a7dbadaefe690a3c364f5bb76302e2e1
#
_entry.id   a7dbadaefe690a3c364f5bb76302e2e1
#
_cell.length_a   1.000
_cell.length_b   1.000
_cell.length_c   1.000
_cell.angle_alpha   90.00
_cell.angle_beta   90.00
_cell.angle_gamma   90.00
#
_symmetry.space_group_name_H-M   'P 1'
#
loop_
_entity.id
_entity.type
_entity.pdbx_description
1 polymer ?
#
loop_
_entity_poly.entity_id
_entity_poly.type
_entity_poly.pdbx_seq_one_letter_code
_entity_poly.pdbx_strand_id
1 'polypeptide(L)'
;EIKGMMCLPPSFDPNKKYPLIVYYYGGTTPTERGISNPYCAQLFASRDYVVYVIQPSGTIGFGQEFSARHVNAWGKRTADDIIEGTKQFCKEHPFVNDKKIGCLGASYGGFMTQYLQTQTDIFAAAVSHAGISNVTSYWGEGYWGYGYNAIAAADSYPWNNPELFTKQGSLFNADKINTPLLLLHGTV
;
A
#
# COMPACT_ATOMS: atom_id res chain seq x y z
N GLU A 1 -11.37 13.34 -1.63
CA GLU A 1 -11.64 12.60 -0.37
C GLU A 1 -11.16 11.16 -0.52
N ILE A 2 -10.44 10.65 0.50
CA ILE A 2 -9.97 9.26 0.57
C ILE A 2 -10.87 8.51 1.57
N LYS A 3 -11.36 7.35 1.18
CA LYS A 3 -12.20 6.51 2.05
C LYS A 3 -11.34 5.49 2.78
N GLY A 4 -11.76 5.16 4.00
CA GLY A 4 -11.13 4.12 4.80
C GLY A 4 -12.12 3.43 5.74
N MET A 5 -11.64 2.35 6.34
CA MET A 5 -12.37 1.61 7.35
C MET A 5 -11.45 1.38 8.55
N MET A 6 -11.96 1.54 9.74
CA MET A 6 -11.26 1.22 10.98
C MET A 6 -11.83 -0.06 11.59
N CYS A 7 -10.93 -0.96 12.02
CA CYS A 7 -11.30 -2.11 12.84
C CYS A 7 -10.61 -1.98 14.20
N LEU A 8 -11.39 -2.00 15.26
CA LEU A 8 -10.93 -1.87 16.65
C LEU A 8 -10.81 -3.24 17.33
N PRO A 9 -9.91 -3.38 18.31
CA PRO A 9 -9.88 -4.56 19.17
C PRO A 9 -11.24 -4.86 19.81
N PRO A 10 -11.58 -6.15 20.03
CA PRO A 10 -12.86 -6.52 20.70
C PRO A 10 -13.03 -5.90 22.08
N SER A 11 -11.93 -5.73 22.83
CA SER A 11 -11.90 -5.11 24.16
C SER A 11 -11.31 -3.70 24.10
N PHE A 12 -11.75 -2.89 23.12
CA PHE A 12 -11.23 -1.55 22.92
C PHE A 12 -11.52 -0.64 24.12
N ASP A 13 -10.46 0.04 24.58
CA ASP A 13 -10.52 1.05 25.63
C ASP A 13 -9.91 2.37 25.07
N PRO A 14 -10.69 3.45 24.94
CA PRO A 14 -10.21 4.71 24.37
C PRO A 14 -9.08 5.39 25.18
N ASN A 15 -8.87 4.95 26.43
CA ASN A 15 -7.80 5.48 27.30
C ASN A 15 -6.46 4.74 27.10
N LYS A 16 -6.43 3.67 26.34
CA LYS A 16 -5.21 2.91 26.01
C LYS A 16 -4.61 3.36 24.69
N LYS A 17 -3.32 3.05 24.51
CA LYS A 17 -2.60 3.22 23.25
C LYS A 17 -2.44 1.89 22.54
N TYR A 18 -2.80 1.86 21.26
CA TYR A 18 -2.73 0.66 20.43
C TYR A 18 -1.76 0.84 19.27
N PRO A 19 -1.00 -0.21 18.90
CA PRO A 19 -0.27 -0.21 17.65
C PRO A 19 -1.25 -0.17 16.47
N LEU A 20 -0.85 0.43 15.36
CA LEU A 20 -1.64 0.56 14.15
C LEU A 20 -1.10 -0.36 13.05
N ILE A 21 -1.98 -1.03 12.34
CA ILE A 21 -1.69 -1.65 11.05
C ILE A 21 -2.45 -0.87 9.97
N VAL A 22 -1.71 -0.37 8.98
CA VAL A 22 -2.27 0.23 7.77
C VAL A 22 -2.28 -0.81 6.68
N TYR A 23 -3.46 -1.14 6.17
CA TYR A 23 -3.66 -2.14 5.14
C TYR A 23 -4.29 -1.53 3.89
N TYR A 24 -3.75 -1.85 2.75
CA TYR A 24 -4.17 -1.33 1.43
C TYR A 24 -3.86 -2.34 0.33
N TYR A 25 -4.59 -2.24 -0.75
CA TYR A 25 -4.17 -2.79 -2.02
C TYR A 25 -3.75 -1.64 -2.95
N GLY A 26 -4.65 -0.70 -3.20
CA GLY A 26 -4.44 0.42 -4.11
C GLY A 26 -4.53 -0.02 -5.58
N GLY A 27 -4.13 0.86 -6.47
CA GLY A 27 -4.10 0.54 -7.89
C GLY A 27 -5.48 0.29 -8.47
N THR A 28 -5.85 -0.95 -8.68
CA THR A 28 -7.07 -1.30 -9.41
C THR A 28 -8.16 -1.93 -8.55
N THR A 29 -7.85 -2.37 -7.34
CA THR A 29 -8.78 -3.19 -6.58
C THR A 29 -8.99 -2.63 -5.18
N PRO A 30 -10.25 -2.47 -4.72
CA PRO A 30 -10.51 -2.10 -3.33
C PRO A 30 -10.10 -3.22 -2.39
N THR A 31 -9.66 -2.85 -1.20
CA THR A 31 -9.41 -3.82 -0.13
C THR A 31 -10.75 -4.26 0.44
N GLU A 32 -11.00 -5.56 0.40
CA GLU A 32 -12.28 -6.15 0.84
C GLU A 32 -12.40 -6.18 2.37
N ARG A 33 -13.65 -6.16 2.85
CA ARG A 33 -14.01 -6.28 4.27
C ARG A 33 -14.16 -7.74 4.74
N GLY A 34 -14.02 -8.70 3.82
CA GLY A 34 -14.28 -10.11 4.07
C GLY A 34 -13.28 -10.73 5.04
N ILE A 35 -13.77 -11.66 5.86
CA ILE A 35 -12.94 -12.46 6.76
C ILE A 35 -12.17 -13.57 6.05
N SER A 36 -12.50 -13.85 4.80
CA SER A 36 -11.80 -14.81 3.94
C SER A 36 -10.48 -14.26 3.32
N ASN A 37 -10.24 -12.97 3.46
CA ASN A 37 -8.99 -12.37 3.01
C ASN A 37 -7.83 -12.84 3.91
N PRO A 38 -6.68 -13.24 3.38
CA PRO A 38 -5.51 -13.62 4.18
C PRO A 38 -5.02 -12.54 5.14
N TYR A 39 -5.33 -11.27 4.88
CA TYR A 39 -5.03 -10.14 5.74
C TYR A 39 -6.29 -9.58 6.41
N CYS A 40 -7.11 -10.46 6.93
CA CYS A 40 -8.35 -10.12 7.62
C CYS A 40 -8.10 -9.12 8.76
N ALA A 41 -8.69 -7.93 8.66
CA ALA A 41 -8.51 -6.87 9.66
C ALA A 41 -8.94 -7.31 11.07
N GLN A 42 -9.96 -8.14 11.15
CA GLN A 42 -10.48 -8.66 12.42
C GLN A 42 -9.48 -9.58 13.12
N LEU A 43 -8.66 -10.33 12.36
CA LEU A 43 -7.61 -11.17 12.92
C LEU A 43 -6.55 -10.33 13.64
N PHE A 44 -6.10 -9.24 13.01
CA PHE A 44 -5.15 -8.33 13.64
C PHE A 44 -5.78 -7.56 14.82
N ALA A 45 -7.04 -7.14 14.67
CA ALA A 45 -7.77 -6.48 15.75
C ALA A 45 -7.93 -7.39 16.98
N SER A 46 -8.13 -8.69 16.79
CA SER A 46 -8.19 -9.67 17.88
C SER A 46 -6.85 -9.84 18.64
N ARG A 47 -5.77 -9.29 18.11
CA ARG A 47 -4.43 -9.26 18.71
C ARG A 47 -4.04 -7.86 19.21
N ASP A 48 -5.04 -7.06 19.57
CA ASP A 48 -4.88 -5.72 20.11
C ASP A 48 -4.25 -4.68 19.17
N TYR A 49 -4.36 -4.87 17.84
CA TYR A 49 -4.04 -3.84 16.86
C TYR A 49 -5.29 -3.03 16.50
N VAL A 50 -5.14 -1.73 16.33
CA VAL A 50 -6.07 -0.95 15.51
C VAL A 50 -5.70 -1.20 14.05
N VAL A 51 -6.67 -1.48 13.20
CA VAL A 51 -6.41 -1.67 11.77
C VAL A 51 -7.11 -0.58 10.98
N TYR A 52 -6.34 0.13 10.17
CA TYR A 52 -6.85 1.11 9.22
C TYR A 52 -6.71 0.59 7.81
N VAL A 53 -7.84 0.31 7.18
CA VAL A 53 -7.92 -0.11 5.78
C VAL A 53 -8.18 1.13 4.95
N ILE A 54 -7.23 1.56 4.12
CA ILE A 54 -7.34 2.77 3.30
C ILE A 54 -7.55 2.41 1.82
N GLN A 55 -8.40 3.18 1.14
CA GLN A 55 -8.69 3.07 -0.30
C GLN A 55 -8.06 4.26 -1.03
N PRO A 56 -6.79 4.18 -1.45
CA PRO A 56 -6.08 5.31 -2.05
C PRO A 56 -6.48 5.54 -3.51
N SER A 57 -6.03 6.65 -4.10
CA SER A 57 -6.21 6.99 -5.50
C SER A 57 -5.83 5.82 -6.43
N GLY A 58 -6.62 5.62 -7.46
CA GLY A 58 -6.49 4.50 -8.39
C GLY A 58 -7.44 3.35 -8.10
N THR A 59 -7.98 3.25 -6.87
CA THR A 59 -8.93 2.20 -6.51
C THR A 59 -10.24 2.34 -7.28
N ILE A 60 -10.71 1.25 -7.90
CA ILE A 60 -12.02 1.21 -8.56
C ILE A 60 -13.17 1.23 -7.54
N GLY A 61 -14.38 1.57 -8.01
CA GLY A 61 -15.58 1.66 -7.16
C GLY A 61 -15.83 3.04 -6.56
N PHE A 62 -14.94 4.01 -6.79
CA PHE A 62 -15.05 5.39 -6.30
C PHE A 62 -15.18 6.43 -7.43
N GLY A 63 -15.59 5.99 -8.59
CA GLY A 63 -15.76 6.81 -9.79
C GLY A 63 -14.59 6.72 -10.76
N GLN A 64 -14.90 7.01 -12.04
CA GLN A 64 -13.94 6.89 -13.16
C GLN A 64 -12.71 7.78 -12.97
N GLU A 65 -12.91 9.03 -12.57
CA GLU A 65 -11.82 9.98 -12.33
C GLU A 65 -10.88 9.51 -11.22
N PHE A 66 -11.43 8.94 -10.15
CA PHE A 66 -10.64 8.44 -9.03
C PHE A 66 -9.78 7.25 -9.43
N SER A 67 -10.35 6.28 -10.17
CA SER A 67 -9.60 5.12 -10.65
C SER A 67 -8.56 5.48 -11.71
N ALA A 68 -8.87 6.44 -12.60
CA ALA A 68 -7.94 6.90 -13.63
C ALA A 68 -6.67 7.59 -13.08
N ARG A 69 -6.67 7.98 -11.82
CA ARG A 69 -5.49 8.55 -11.15
C ARG A 69 -4.29 7.60 -11.07
N HIS A 70 -4.52 6.32 -11.29
CA HIS A 70 -3.47 5.30 -11.32
C HIS A 70 -2.70 5.29 -12.66
N VAL A 71 -3.32 5.73 -13.74
CA VAL A 71 -2.72 5.67 -15.09
C VAL A 71 -1.47 6.56 -15.13
N ASN A 72 -0.33 5.97 -15.53
CA ASN A 72 0.99 6.60 -15.55
C ASN A 72 1.44 7.19 -14.19
N ALA A 73 0.84 6.72 -13.10
CA ALA A 73 1.11 7.20 -11.74
C ALA A 73 1.17 6.02 -10.74
N TRP A 74 1.98 5.02 -11.06
CA TRP A 74 2.05 3.76 -10.33
C TRP A 74 2.28 3.91 -8.82
N GLY A 75 3.26 4.71 -8.42
CA GLY A 75 3.67 4.79 -7.02
C GLY A 75 3.24 6.06 -6.32
N LYS A 76 3.63 7.20 -6.86
CA LYS A 76 3.66 8.49 -6.15
C LYS A 76 2.31 8.92 -5.55
N ARG A 77 1.28 8.98 -6.36
CA ARG A 77 -0.03 9.49 -5.92
C ARG A 77 -0.69 8.58 -4.88
N THR A 78 -0.63 7.28 -5.10
CA THR A 78 -1.15 6.28 -4.15
C THR A 78 -0.38 6.33 -2.83
N ALA A 79 0.95 6.47 -2.89
CA ALA A 79 1.78 6.59 -1.69
C ALA A 79 1.47 7.86 -0.90
N ASP A 80 1.31 9.00 -1.57
CA ASP A 80 0.96 10.27 -0.92
C ASP A 80 -0.38 10.14 -0.16
N ASP A 81 -1.40 9.54 -0.78
CA ASP A 81 -2.69 9.32 -0.12
C ASP A 81 -2.57 8.42 1.12
N ILE A 82 -1.76 7.36 1.04
CA ILE A 82 -1.55 6.46 2.18
C ILE A 82 -0.79 7.17 3.30
N ILE A 83 0.26 7.90 2.98
CA ILE A 83 1.06 8.65 3.96
C ILE A 83 0.22 9.71 4.67
N GLU A 84 -0.45 10.57 3.90
CA GLU A 84 -1.25 11.65 4.47
C GLU A 84 -2.50 11.11 5.19
N GLY A 85 -3.15 10.08 4.63
CA GLY A 85 -4.27 9.42 5.29
C GLY A 85 -3.86 8.78 6.62
N THR A 86 -2.68 8.16 6.69
CA THR A 86 -2.15 7.59 7.94
C THR A 86 -1.86 8.67 8.98
N LYS A 87 -1.22 9.76 8.59
CA LYS A 87 -0.92 10.89 9.48
C LYS A 87 -2.21 11.52 10.04
N GLN A 88 -3.20 11.75 9.16
CA GLN A 88 -4.48 12.31 9.55
C GLN A 88 -5.24 11.35 10.48
N PHE A 89 -5.23 10.05 10.18
CA PHE A 89 -5.83 9.02 11.02
C PHE A 89 -5.24 9.04 12.44
N CYS A 90 -3.92 9.08 12.58
CA CYS A 90 -3.25 9.17 13.88
C CYS A 90 -3.61 10.44 14.65
N LYS A 91 -3.74 11.58 13.95
CA LYS A 91 -4.13 12.85 14.54
C LYS A 91 -5.56 12.85 15.08
N GLU A 92 -6.48 12.21 14.33
CA GLU A 92 -7.89 12.12 14.70
C GLU A 92 -8.18 11.06 15.76
N HIS A 93 -7.28 10.09 15.93
CA HIS A 93 -7.47 8.95 16.80
C HIS A 93 -6.36 8.87 17.86
N PRO A 94 -6.48 9.64 18.98
CA PRO A 94 -5.42 9.75 19.99
C PRO A 94 -5.11 8.44 20.71
N PHE A 95 -5.94 7.41 20.60
CA PHE A 95 -5.65 6.06 21.08
C PHE A 95 -4.65 5.28 20.21
N VAL A 96 -4.25 5.79 19.04
CA VAL A 96 -3.20 5.19 18.23
C VAL A 96 -1.82 5.57 18.79
N ASN A 97 -0.92 4.59 18.84
CA ASN A 97 0.49 4.82 19.13
C ASN A 97 1.22 5.11 17.80
N ASP A 98 1.47 6.38 17.53
CA ASP A 98 2.14 6.87 16.32
C ASP A 98 3.61 6.44 16.15
N LYS A 99 4.19 5.81 17.20
CA LYS A 99 5.53 5.18 17.14
C LYS A 99 5.48 3.70 16.79
N LYS A 100 4.29 3.11 16.70
CA LYS A 100 4.08 1.68 16.42
C LYS A 100 3.10 1.50 15.27
N ILE A 101 3.44 2.04 14.10
CA ILE A 101 2.65 1.92 12.88
C ILE A 101 3.31 0.89 11.98
N GLY A 102 2.64 -0.22 11.70
CA GLY A 102 3.03 -1.16 10.66
C GLY A 102 2.21 -0.95 9.39
N CYS A 103 2.75 -1.34 8.24
CA CYS A 103 1.99 -1.40 7.01
C CYS A 103 2.17 -2.72 6.29
N LEU A 104 1.16 -3.14 5.55
CA LEU A 104 1.21 -4.37 4.78
C LEU A 104 0.33 -4.30 3.53
N GLY A 105 0.73 -5.07 2.53
CA GLY A 105 -0.04 -5.24 1.31
C GLY A 105 0.50 -6.39 0.46
N ALA A 106 -0.36 -6.90 -0.42
CA ALA A 106 -0.02 -7.99 -1.31
C ALA A 106 -0.10 -7.56 -2.78
N SER A 107 0.68 -8.20 -3.65
CA SER A 107 0.71 -7.95 -5.09
C SER A 107 1.05 -6.47 -5.38
N TYR A 108 0.14 -5.70 -5.98
CA TYR A 108 0.32 -4.26 -6.11
C TYR A 108 0.46 -3.59 -4.72
N GLY A 109 -0.29 -4.03 -3.71
CA GLY A 109 -0.10 -3.58 -2.32
C GLY A 109 1.28 -3.93 -1.76
N GLY A 110 1.87 -5.04 -2.18
CA GLY A 110 3.25 -5.41 -1.87
C GLY A 110 4.26 -4.47 -2.53
N PHE A 111 4.08 -4.14 -3.80
CA PHE A 111 4.82 -3.09 -4.50
C PHE A 111 4.72 -1.76 -3.74
N MET A 112 3.50 -1.35 -3.40
CA MET A 112 3.24 -0.10 -2.68
C MET A 112 3.91 -0.10 -1.30
N THR A 113 3.90 -1.23 -0.58
CA THR A 113 4.59 -1.37 0.70
C THR A 113 6.10 -1.11 0.57
N GLN A 114 6.75 -1.68 -0.44
CA GLN A 114 8.17 -1.42 -0.70
C GLN A 114 8.42 0.06 -1.08
N TYR A 115 7.58 0.59 -1.97
CA TYR A 115 7.72 1.96 -2.45
C TYR A 115 7.53 2.99 -1.34
N LEU A 116 6.56 2.79 -0.45
CA LEU A 116 6.33 3.66 0.71
C LEU A 116 7.58 3.83 1.58
N GLN A 117 8.35 2.75 1.79
CA GLN A 117 9.58 2.82 2.59
C GLN A 117 10.67 3.67 1.93
N THR A 118 10.57 3.95 0.64
CA THR A 118 11.45 4.89 -0.08
C THR A 118 10.98 6.35 0.03
N GLN A 119 9.77 6.60 0.53
CA GLN A 119 9.12 7.91 0.56
C GLN A 119 8.93 8.47 1.97
N THR A 120 8.97 7.62 3.01
CA THR A 120 8.65 8.04 4.38
C THR A 120 9.22 7.08 5.41
N ASP A 121 9.50 7.59 6.61
CA ASP A 121 9.95 6.84 7.79
C ASP A 121 8.85 6.72 8.88
N ILE A 122 7.57 6.98 8.53
CA ILE A 122 6.48 6.92 9.53
C ILE A 122 6.15 5.50 9.99
N PHE A 123 6.54 4.48 9.23
CA PHE A 123 6.28 3.09 9.54
C PHE A 123 7.42 2.48 10.37
N ALA A 124 7.08 1.82 11.47
CA ALA A 124 8.02 1.10 12.31
C ALA A 124 8.39 -0.29 11.78
N ALA A 125 7.52 -0.88 10.95
CA ALA A 125 7.75 -2.14 10.24
C ALA A 125 6.85 -2.24 9.01
N ALA A 126 7.27 -3.01 8.02
CA ALA A 126 6.54 -3.20 6.78
C ALA A 126 6.57 -4.67 6.32
N VAL A 127 5.46 -5.15 5.74
CA VAL A 127 5.35 -6.50 5.17
C VAL A 127 4.88 -6.42 3.72
N SER A 128 5.75 -6.75 2.78
CA SER A 128 5.44 -6.84 1.36
C SER A 128 5.24 -8.30 0.96
N HIS A 129 4.04 -8.66 0.53
CA HIS A 129 3.73 -10.00 0.05
C HIS A 129 3.57 -10.00 -1.47
N ALA A 130 4.34 -10.86 -2.16
CA ALA A 130 4.35 -11.00 -3.61
C ALA A 130 4.44 -9.64 -4.36
N GLY A 131 5.22 -8.71 -3.79
CA GLY A 131 5.37 -7.35 -4.30
C GLY A 131 6.31 -7.26 -5.49
N ILE A 132 6.02 -6.30 -6.37
CA ILE A 132 6.84 -5.98 -7.54
C ILE A 132 7.94 -5.02 -7.09
N SER A 133 9.20 -5.40 -7.18
CA SER A 133 10.33 -4.53 -6.84
C SER A 133 10.86 -3.75 -8.03
N ASN A 134 10.85 -4.38 -9.23
CA ASN A 134 11.35 -3.80 -10.48
C ASN A 134 10.22 -3.70 -11.50
N VAL A 135 9.74 -2.50 -11.74
CA VAL A 135 8.63 -2.24 -12.68
C VAL A 135 9.05 -2.53 -14.13
N THR A 136 10.31 -2.35 -14.48
CA THR A 136 10.82 -2.65 -15.84
C THR A 136 10.82 -4.15 -16.11
N SER A 137 11.36 -4.96 -15.18
CA SER A 137 11.33 -6.41 -15.26
C SER A 137 9.88 -6.95 -15.27
N TYR A 138 9.03 -6.41 -14.41
CA TYR A 138 7.61 -6.75 -14.39
C TYR A 138 6.94 -6.48 -15.75
N TRP A 139 7.25 -5.35 -16.39
CA TRP A 139 6.74 -5.02 -17.71
C TRP A 139 7.23 -5.99 -18.79
N GLY A 140 8.52 -6.34 -18.78
CA GLY A 140 9.17 -7.12 -19.84
C GLY A 140 9.06 -8.64 -19.70
N GLU A 141 8.96 -9.14 -18.47
CA GLU A 141 9.07 -10.58 -18.15
C GLU A 141 7.85 -11.11 -17.37
N GLY A 142 7.13 -10.24 -16.67
CA GLY A 142 6.02 -10.64 -15.81
C GLY A 142 4.77 -11.03 -16.59
N TYR A 143 4.12 -12.11 -16.19
CA TYR A 143 2.85 -12.56 -16.78
C TYR A 143 1.80 -11.44 -16.84
N TRP A 144 1.67 -10.67 -15.77
CA TRP A 144 0.74 -9.55 -15.67
C TRP A 144 1.27 -8.25 -16.32
N GLY A 145 2.57 -8.21 -16.63
CA GLY A 145 3.21 -7.01 -17.15
C GLY A 145 2.56 -6.47 -18.40
N TYR A 146 2.31 -7.34 -19.36
CA TYR A 146 1.64 -6.96 -20.61
C TYR A 146 0.20 -6.48 -20.37
N GLY A 147 -0.63 -7.30 -19.74
CA GLY A 147 -2.07 -7.00 -19.60
C GLY A 147 -2.35 -5.82 -18.66
N TYR A 148 -1.64 -5.75 -17.53
CA TYR A 148 -1.84 -4.68 -16.56
C TYR A 148 -1.26 -3.35 -17.06
N ASN A 149 -0.05 -3.37 -17.62
CA ASN A 149 0.59 -2.16 -18.09
C ASN A 149 -0.08 -1.55 -19.34
N ALA A 150 -0.80 -2.33 -20.13
CA ALA A 150 -1.59 -1.78 -21.23
C ALA A 150 -2.60 -0.72 -20.74
N ILE A 151 -3.04 -0.83 -19.49
CA ILE A 151 -3.96 0.13 -18.85
C ILE A 151 -3.21 1.06 -17.90
N ALA A 152 -2.45 0.51 -16.97
CA ALA A 152 -1.82 1.28 -15.90
C ALA A 152 -0.64 2.15 -16.35
N ALA A 153 -0.01 1.79 -17.47
CA ALA A 153 1.06 2.54 -18.10
C ALA A 153 0.70 2.86 -19.56
N ALA A 154 -0.52 3.34 -19.80
CA ALA A 154 -1.04 3.59 -21.13
C ALA A 154 -0.09 4.51 -21.94
N ASP A 155 0.30 4.05 -23.13
CA ASP A 155 1.26 4.70 -24.04
C ASP A 155 2.63 4.99 -23.42
N SER A 156 2.94 4.40 -22.26
CA SER A 156 4.24 4.53 -21.59
C SER A 156 5.03 3.23 -21.65
N TYR A 157 6.28 3.34 -22.05
CA TYR A 157 7.21 2.25 -22.18
C TYR A 157 8.56 2.62 -21.54
N PRO A 158 9.42 1.66 -21.19
CA PRO A 158 10.73 1.97 -20.58
C PRO A 158 11.59 2.95 -21.37
N TRP A 159 11.40 3.02 -22.70
CA TRP A 159 12.19 3.90 -23.59
C TRP A 159 11.57 5.27 -23.86
N ASN A 160 10.25 5.47 -23.68
CA ASN A 160 9.61 6.78 -23.88
C ASN A 160 9.21 7.49 -22.58
N ASN A 161 9.07 6.73 -21.48
CA ASN A 161 8.78 7.26 -20.15
C ASN A 161 9.60 6.51 -19.06
N PRO A 162 10.93 6.57 -19.11
CA PRO A 162 11.81 5.82 -18.19
C PRO A 162 11.57 6.19 -16.71
N GLU A 163 11.09 7.38 -16.41
CA GLU A 163 10.81 7.81 -15.04
C GLU A 163 9.71 7.00 -14.36
N LEU A 164 8.69 6.61 -15.11
CA LEU A 164 7.63 5.74 -14.59
C LEU A 164 8.21 4.41 -14.11
N PHE A 165 9.15 3.85 -14.86
CA PHE A 165 9.71 2.52 -14.63
C PHE A 165 10.86 2.51 -13.60
N THR A 166 11.51 3.64 -13.37
CA THR A 166 12.65 3.75 -12.45
C THR A 166 12.32 4.53 -11.18
N LYS A 167 11.73 5.72 -11.30
CA LYS A 167 11.49 6.58 -10.13
C LYS A 167 10.28 6.15 -9.30
N GLN A 168 9.28 5.51 -9.92
CA GLN A 168 8.08 5.04 -9.23
C GLN A 168 8.17 3.58 -8.77
N GLY A 169 9.35 3.02 -8.68
CA GLY A 169 9.62 1.67 -8.16
C GLY A 169 10.57 1.70 -6.96
N SER A 170 10.58 0.63 -6.19
CA SER A 170 11.42 0.52 -4.99
C SER A 170 12.88 0.22 -5.32
N LEU A 171 13.15 -0.55 -6.38
CA LEU A 171 14.51 -1.04 -6.69
C LEU A 171 15.53 0.09 -6.82
N PHE A 172 15.24 1.09 -7.64
CA PHE A 172 16.16 2.21 -7.91
C PHE A 172 16.17 3.28 -6.79
N ASN A 173 15.46 3.03 -5.70
CA ASN A 173 15.38 3.89 -4.52
C ASN A 173 15.59 3.09 -3.22
N ALA A 174 16.10 1.86 -3.32
CA ALA A 174 16.24 0.96 -2.18
C ALA A 174 17.22 1.46 -1.11
N ASP A 175 18.17 2.30 -1.50
CA ASP A 175 19.12 2.99 -0.63
C ASP A 175 18.44 3.94 0.40
N LYS A 176 17.19 4.32 0.16
CA LYS A 176 16.40 5.19 1.04
C LYS A 176 15.59 4.43 2.10
N ILE A 177 15.57 3.09 2.05
CA ILE A 177 14.76 2.27 2.96
C ILE A 177 15.49 2.14 4.30
N ASN A 178 14.89 2.69 5.35
CA ASN A 178 15.36 2.58 6.73
C ASN A 178 14.46 1.66 7.59
N THR A 179 13.21 1.49 7.19
CA THR A 179 12.21 0.69 7.90
C THR A 179 12.51 -0.81 7.77
N PRO A 180 12.47 -1.60 8.86
CA PRO A 180 12.48 -3.05 8.78
C PRO A 180 11.40 -3.58 7.83
N LEU A 181 11.81 -4.31 6.79
CA LEU A 181 10.95 -4.77 5.70
C LEU A 181 11.01 -6.29 5.57
N LEU A 182 9.88 -6.95 5.78
CA LEU A 182 9.72 -8.39 5.50
C LEU A 182 9.20 -8.56 4.06
N LEU A 183 9.93 -9.33 3.26
CA LEU A 183 9.53 -9.72 1.92
C LEU A 183 9.05 -11.18 1.92
N LEU A 184 7.80 -11.41 1.55
CA LEU A 184 7.20 -12.72 1.36
C LEU A 184 6.95 -12.94 -0.13
N HIS A 185 7.50 -14.01 -0.69
CA HIS A 185 7.36 -14.29 -2.12
C HIS A 185 7.39 -15.79 -2.39
N GLY A 186 6.76 -16.24 -3.46
CA GLY A 186 6.88 -17.59 -3.95
C GLY A 186 8.26 -17.84 -4.57
N THR A 187 8.65 -19.12 -4.63
CA THR A 187 9.91 -19.58 -5.24
C THR A 187 9.72 -20.11 -6.67
N VAL A 188 8.46 -20.26 -7.09
CA VAL A 188 8.04 -20.73 -8.42
C VAL A 188 6.81 -19.96 -8.87
#